data_9e600500191f4414d4f9d30f14660bdc
#
_entry.id   9e600500191f4414d4f9d30f14660bdc
#
_cell.length_a   1.000
_cell.length_b   1.000
_cell.length_c   1.000
_cell.angle_alpha   90.00
_cell.angle_beta   90.00
_cell.angle_gamma   90.00
#
_symmetry.space_group_name_H-M   'P 1'
#
loop_
_entity.id
_entity.type
_entity.pdbx_description
1 polymer ?
#
loop_
_entity_poly.entity_id
_entity_poly.type
_entity_poly.pdbx_seq_one_letter_code
_entity_poly.pdbx_strand_id
1 'polypeptide(L)' 'MPQRDSHVLWEVSHDDATTMCVMVSCCGGAELQIVRAAKGEEEIVLRELYPDRDSLYERARELRQETR' A
#
# COMPACT_ATOMS: atom_id res chain seq x y z
N MET A 1 21.84 2.40 5.61
CA MET A 1 20.74 3.35 5.57
C MET A 1 19.54 2.79 6.24
N PRO A 2 19.00 3.48 7.24
CA PRO A 2 17.84 2.95 7.92
C PRO A 2 16.65 2.90 6.98
N GLN A 3 16.07 1.74 6.89
CA GLN A 3 14.88 1.57 6.09
C GLN A 3 13.67 1.64 7.00
N ARG A 4 12.65 2.30 6.52
CA ARG A 4 11.39 2.30 7.24
C ARG A 4 10.80 0.92 7.18
N ASP A 5 10.16 0.51 8.25
CA ASP A 5 9.45 -0.75 8.25
C ASP A 5 8.28 -0.66 7.30
N SER A 6 8.40 -1.35 6.19
CA SER A 6 7.32 -1.39 5.21
C SER A 6 6.99 -2.84 4.89
N HIS A 7 5.70 -3.10 4.71
CA HIS A 7 5.22 -4.44 4.41
C HIS A 7 4.23 -4.36 3.27
N VAL A 8 4.39 -5.25 2.30
CA VAL A 8 3.41 -5.38 1.22
C VAL A 8 2.29 -6.26 1.75
N LEU A 9 1.09 -5.69 1.84
CA LEU A 9 -0.08 -6.40 2.36
C LEU A 9 -0.72 -7.27 1.29
N TRP A 10 -0.77 -6.76 0.06
CA TRP A 10 -1.26 -7.55 -1.07
C TRP A 10 -0.74 -6.93 -2.36
N GLU A 11 -0.82 -7.72 -3.41
CA GLU A 11 -0.32 -7.33 -4.71
C GLU A 11 -1.21 -7.95 -5.78
N VAL A 12 -1.61 -7.14 -6.75
CA VAL A 12 -2.45 -7.57 -7.85
C VAL A 12 -1.79 -7.16 -9.15
N SER A 13 -1.56 -8.13 -10.02
CA SER A 13 -0.99 -7.87 -11.35
C SER A 13 -2.08 -8.01 -12.39
N HIS A 14 -2.15 -7.04 -13.29
CA HIS A 14 -3.12 -7.04 -14.37
C HIS A 14 -2.47 -6.39 -15.59
N ASP A 15 -2.46 -7.13 -16.71
CA ASP A 15 -1.75 -6.72 -17.91
C ASP A 15 -0.28 -6.50 -17.58
N ASP A 16 0.30 -5.34 -17.89
CA ASP A 16 1.69 -5.06 -17.62
C ASP A 16 1.88 -4.19 -16.39
N ALA A 17 0.85 -4.11 -15.56
CA ALA A 17 0.90 -3.26 -14.36
C ALA A 17 0.67 -4.08 -13.11
N THR A 18 1.32 -3.68 -12.02
CA THR A 18 1.16 -4.29 -10.73
C THR A 18 0.73 -3.22 -9.73
N THR A 19 -0.31 -3.51 -8.96
CA THR A 19 -0.78 -2.63 -7.91
C THR A 19 -0.48 -3.28 -6.57
N MET A 20 0.19 -2.55 -5.70
CA MET A 20 0.58 -3.06 -4.39
C MET A 20 -0.01 -2.19 -3.30
N CYS A 21 -0.45 -2.82 -2.23
CA CYS A 21 -0.84 -2.10 -1.02
C CYS A 21 0.27 -2.28 -0.01
N VAL A 22 0.83 -1.18 0.45
CA VAL A 22 1.98 -1.18 1.33
C VAL A 22 1.64 -0.47 2.62
N MET A 23 2.05 -1.05 3.74
CA MET A 23 1.94 -0.41 5.04
C MET A 23 3.32 0.07 5.44
N VAL A 24 3.41 1.34 5.80
CA VAL A 24 4.66 1.94 6.27
C VAL A 24 4.45 2.39 7.71
N SER A 25 5.27 1.86 8.62
CA SER A 25 5.21 2.29 10.01
C SER A 25 5.79 3.68 10.14
N CYS A 26 5.10 4.52 10.88
CA CYS A 26 5.60 5.87 11.17
C CYS A 26 5.22 6.26 12.58
N CYS A 27 5.80 7.37 13.05
CA CYS A 27 5.59 7.83 14.42
C CYS A 27 4.12 8.06 14.69
N GLY A 28 3.57 7.34 15.66
CA GLY A 28 2.20 7.51 16.08
C GLY A 28 1.16 6.81 15.24
N GLY A 29 1.58 5.93 14.32
CA GLY A 29 0.60 5.22 13.51
C GLY A 29 1.21 4.50 12.34
N ALA A 30 0.42 4.34 11.29
CA ALA A 30 0.86 3.67 10.08
C ALA A 30 0.28 4.38 8.85
N GLU A 31 1.03 4.36 7.77
CA GLU A 31 0.60 4.93 6.51
C GLU A 31 0.28 3.81 5.53
N LEU A 32 -0.88 3.90 4.91
CA LEU A 32 -1.27 2.99 3.84
C LEU A 32 -0.94 3.67 2.52
N GLN A 33 -0.25 2.94 1.65
CA GLN A 33 0.10 3.43 0.33
C GLN A 33 -0.38 2.43 -0.71
N ILE A 34 -0.94 2.94 -1.79
CA ILE A 34 -1.18 2.14 -2.98
C ILE A 34 -0.15 2.57 -4.00
N VAL A 35 0.66 1.61 -4.42
CA VAL A 35 1.74 1.85 -5.38
C VAL A 35 1.42 1.09 -6.65
N ARG A 36 1.48 1.80 -7.76
CA ARG A 36 1.27 1.18 -9.06
C ARG A 36 2.60 1.17 -9.81
N ALA A 37 2.99 0.01 -10.28
CA ALA A 37 4.22 -0.16 -11.04
C ALA A 37 3.87 -0.63 -12.46
N ALA A 38 4.39 0.05 -13.45
CA ALA A 38 4.18 -0.29 -14.85
C ALA A 38 5.37 0.18 -15.67
N LYS A 39 5.86 -0.67 -16.54
CA LYS A 39 6.93 -0.33 -17.48
C LYS A 39 8.18 0.20 -16.80
N GLY A 40 8.51 -0.36 -15.63
CA GLY A 40 9.70 0.05 -14.90
C GLY A 40 9.54 1.31 -14.06
N GLU A 41 8.37 1.89 -14.05
CA GLU A 41 8.08 3.08 -13.26
C GLU A 41 7.12 2.75 -12.13
N GLU A 42 7.33 3.40 -11.00
CA GLU A 42 6.46 3.25 -9.84
C GLU A 42 5.84 4.59 -9.49
N GLU A 43 4.59 4.55 -9.09
CA GLU A 43 3.85 5.74 -8.73
C GLU A 43 3.00 5.45 -7.50
N ILE A 44 3.05 6.34 -6.51
CA ILE A 44 2.17 6.23 -5.36
C ILE A 44 0.88 6.94 -5.72
N VAL A 45 -0.21 6.18 -5.83
CA VAL A 45 -1.50 6.73 -6.27
C VAL A 45 -2.43 7.04 -5.11
N LEU A 46 -2.09 6.57 -3.90
CA LEU A 46 -2.91 6.85 -2.73
C LEU A 46 -2.06 6.77 -1.48
N ARG A 47 -2.29 7.69 -0.55
CA ARG A 47 -1.66 7.70 0.76
C ARG A 47 -2.70 8.07 1.80
N GLU A 48 -2.80 7.25 2.85
CA GLU A 48 -3.72 7.51 3.96
C GLU A 48 -3.02 7.19 5.25
N LEU A 49 -3.21 8.05 6.25
CA LEU A 49 -2.64 7.83 7.58
C LEU A 49 -3.70 7.28 8.51
N TYR A 50 -3.30 6.30 9.31
CA TYR A 50 -4.19 5.64 10.28
C TYR A 50 -3.53 5.61 11.65
N PRO A 51 -4.32 5.80 12.71
CA PRO A 51 -3.77 5.79 14.06
C PRO A 51 -3.36 4.39 14.53
N ASP A 52 -3.91 3.35 13.92
CA ASP A 52 -3.60 1.98 14.28
C ASP A 52 -3.59 1.09 13.04
N ARG A 53 -3.03 -0.12 13.22
CA ARG A 53 -2.91 -1.06 12.11
C ARG A 53 -4.23 -1.69 11.74
N ASP A 54 -5.12 -1.89 12.70
CA ASP A 54 -6.40 -2.56 12.43
C ASP A 54 -7.24 -1.77 11.44
N SER A 55 -7.33 -0.46 11.65
CA SER A 55 -8.06 0.41 10.74
C SER A 55 -7.44 0.39 9.34
N LEU A 56 -6.13 0.39 9.29
CA LEU A 56 -5.40 0.33 8.02
C LEU A 56 -5.68 -0.97 7.29
N TYR A 57 -5.67 -2.09 8.00
CA TYR A 57 -5.92 -3.40 7.40
C TYR A 57 -7.33 -3.51 6.85
N GLU A 58 -8.31 -2.94 7.53
CA GLU A 58 -9.68 -2.93 7.02
C GLU A 58 -9.77 -2.16 5.71
N ARG A 59 -9.12 -1.00 5.66
CA ARG A 59 -9.11 -0.20 4.44
C ARG A 59 -8.38 -0.92 3.32
N ALA A 60 -7.27 -1.57 3.64
CA ALA A 60 -6.51 -2.34 2.65
C ALA A 60 -7.35 -3.46 2.04
N ARG A 61 -8.17 -4.11 2.86
CA ARG A 61 -9.06 -5.16 2.40
C ARG A 61 -10.12 -4.62 1.44
N GLU A 62 -10.69 -3.47 1.77
CA GLU A 62 -11.68 -2.83 0.91
C GLU A 62 -11.06 -2.46 -0.44
N LEU A 63 -9.88 -1.89 -0.41
CA LEU A 63 -9.20 -1.47 -1.62
C LEU A 63 -8.86 -2.66 -2.51
N ARG A 64 -8.53 -3.80 -1.92
CA ARG A 64 -8.26 -5.00 -2.69
C ARG A 64 -9.49 -5.46 -3.46
N GLN A 65 -10.67 -5.35 -2.85
CA GLN A 65 -11.91 -5.74 -3.51
C GLN A 65 -12.23 -4.82 -4.67
N GLU A 66 -11.83 -3.55 -4.57
CA GLU A 66 -12.04 -2.58 -5.64
C GLU A 66 -11.02 -2.72 -6.76
N THR A 67 -9.86 -3.29 -6.45
CA THR A 67 -8.77 -3.44 -7.40
C THR A 67 -8.83 -4.83 -8.03
N ARG A 68 -9.48 -4.93 -9.14
CA ARG A 68 -9.58 -6.21 -9.87
C ARG A 68 -9.28 -6.02 -11.34
#